data_d2a9b9ff82cef8c84a8cc58777397471
#
_entry.id   d2a9b9ff82cef8c84a8cc58777397471
#
_cell.length_a   1.000
_cell.length_b   1.000
_cell.length_c   1.000
_cell.angle_alpha   90.00
_cell.angle_beta   90.00
_cell.angle_gamma   90.00
#
_symmetry.space_group_name_H-M   'P 1'
#
loop_
_entity.id
_entity.type
_entity.pdbx_description
1 polymer ?
#
loop_
_entity_poly.entity_id
_entity_poly.type
_entity_poly.pdbx_seq_one_letter_code
_entity_poly.pdbx_strand_id
1 'polypeptide(L)'
;PGKIPFVMSQDDLCYYEYMDGDGFASRMIVGENGKPTCEMVMDDGSVSVGSYDLVPLLEDFITEHPDFSYRGARAVLAFTGYQGVLGYRTDPSYESSNPNYEADKETVRQVAQCLRDNGWELASHSWGHINFGKRSFEDVKTDSDKWASRVESLIGKTDILLYPFGSDVGDWHPYTMENEKYAYLHELGFRYFCNVDSSQYWVQFGSDYLRQGRRNLDGYRMYYDLPETNPEKDHLSDLFDVTQVFDRERPVPVAPMN
;
A
#
# COMPACT_ATOMS: atom_id res chain seq x y z
N PRO A 1 -7.34 9.94 25.18
CA PRO A 1 -8.72 9.66 25.54
C PRO A 1 -9.69 10.47 24.67
N GLY A 2 -10.79 9.84 24.21
CA GLY A 2 -11.81 10.52 23.42
C GLY A 2 -11.56 10.54 21.90
N LYS A 3 -10.49 9.92 21.39
CA LYS A 3 -10.27 9.72 19.96
C LYS A 3 -10.37 8.24 19.62
N ILE A 4 -10.88 7.95 18.42
CA ILE A 4 -10.94 6.60 17.86
C ILE A 4 -9.64 6.36 17.10
N PRO A 5 -8.89 5.27 17.38
CA PRO A 5 -7.71 4.95 16.60
C PRO A 5 -8.12 4.57 15.16
N PHE A 6 -7.40 5.12 14.19
CA PHE A 6 -7.61 4.85 12.77
C PHE A 6 -6.25 4.54 12.14
N VAL A 7 -6.11 3.34 11.59
CA VAL A 7 -4.89 2.88 10.93
C VAL A 7 -5.14 2.86 9.43
N MET A 8 -4.41 3.69 8.71
CA MET A 8 -4.47 3.74 7.25
C MET A 8 -3.39 2.85 6.64
N SER A 9 -3.66 2.35 5.45
CA SER A 9 -2.66 1.69 4.61
C SER A 9 -2.93 1.99 3.14
N GLN A 10 -1.86 2.04 2.35
CA GLN A 10 -1.92 2.14 0.90
C GLN A 10 -1.21 0.93 0.30
N ASP A 11 -1.89 0.26 -0.62
CA ASP A 11 -1.35 -0.86 -1.38
C ASP A 11 -0.70 -0.34 -2.68
N ASP A 12 0.14 -1.17 -3.32
CA ASP A 12 0.70 -0.93 -4.65
C ASP A 12 1.51 0.37 -4.82
N LEU A 13 2.28 0.77 -3.80
CA LEU A 13 3.12 1.97 -3.90
C LEU A 13 4.35 1.73 -4.81
N CYS A 14 4.08 1.37 -6.05
CA CYS A 14 5.06 1.07 -7.07
C CYS A 14 5.06 2.09 -8.21
N TYR A 15 3.95 2.80 -8.45
CA TYR A 15 3.76 3.67 -9.61
C TYR A 15 4.09 2.92 -10.91
N TYR A 16 3.19 2.03 -11.31
CA TYR A 16 3.36 1.15 -12.46
C TYR A 16 3.41 1.92 -13.77
N GLU A 17 4.13 1.39 -14.77
CA GLU A 17 4.25 2.02 -16.08
C GLU A 17 2.90 2.25 -16.77
N TYR A 18 1.94 1.34 -16.55
CA TYR A 18 0.59 1.49 -17.15
C TYR A 18 -0.25 2.61 -16.52
N MET A 19 0.20 3.19 -15.39
CA MET A 19 -0.46 4.33 -14.73
C MET A 19 0.00 5.68 -15.29
N ASP A 20 1.07 5.69 -16.10
CA ASP A 20 1.59 6.93 -16.69
C ASP A 20 0.54 7.54 -17.64
N GLY A 21 0.18 8.81 -17.39
CA GLY A 21 -0.84 9.53 -18.15
C GLY A 21 -2.27 9.39 -17.64
N ASP A 22 -2.52 8.53 -16.64
CA ASP A 22 -3.86 8.33 -16.05
C ASP A 22 -4.08 9.21 -14.79
N GLY A 23 -3.24 10.24 -14.58
CA GLY A 23 -3.37 11.17 -13.45
C GLY A 23 -2.74 10.71 -12.14
N PHE A 24 -1.96 9.63 -12.17
CA PHE A 24 -1.18 9.16 -11.02
C PHE A 24 0.19 9.84 -10.95
N ALA A 25 0.76 9.91 -9.75
CA ALA A 25 2.16 10.25 -9.58
C ALA A 25 3.06 9.27 -10.34
N SER A 26 4.17 9.77 -10.89
CA SER A 26 5.15 8.94 -11.62
C SER A 26 6.16 8.30 -10.68
N ARG A 27 6.52 8.98 -9.59
CA ARG A 27 7.42 8.46 -8.55
C ARG A 27 7.40 9.31 -7.29
N MET A 28 7.90 8.74 -6.22
CA MET A 28 8.12 9.44 -4.95
C MET A 28 9.57 9.91 -4.83
N ILE A 29 9.76 11.10 -4.30
CA ILE A 29 11.06 11.73 -4.08
C ILE A 29 11.17 12.30 -2.68
N VAL A 30 12.37 12.67 -2.25
CA VAL A 30 12.59 13.51 -1.09
C VAL A 30 12.49 14.97 -1.53
N GLY A 31 11.52 15.70 -1.00
CA GLY A 31 11.33 17.13 -1.28
C GLY A 31 12.42 18.01 -0.66
N GLU A 32 12.48 19.28 -1.09
CA GLU A 32 13.43 20.26 -0.58
C GLU A 32 13.32 20.50 0.94
N ASN A 33 12.15 20.26 1.50
CA ASN A 33 11.86 20.37 2.94
C ASN A 33 12.25 19.10 3.74
N GLY A 34 12.84 18.09 3.09
CA GLY A 34 13.22 16.82 3.71
C GLY A 34 12.04 15.87 3.96
N LYS A 35 10.85 16.17 3.45
CA LYS A 35 9.66 15.31 3.53
C LYS A 35 9.46 14.54 2.23
N PRO A 36 8.78 13.36 2.28
CA PRO A 36 8.42 12.65 1.06
C PRO A 36 7.37 13.44 0.27
N THR A 37 7.56 13.53 -1.05
CA THR A 37 6.63 14.15 -1.99
C THR A 37 6.65 13.39 -3.32
N CYS A 38 5.83 13.79 -4.28
CA CYS A 38 5.71 13.10 -5.57
C CYS A 38 6.13 13.96 -6.74
N GLU A 39 6.65 13.31 -7.77
CA GLU A 39 6.71 13.83 -9.13
C GLU A 39 5.55 13.27 -9.95
N MET A 40 5.00 14.08 -10.84
CA MET A 40 4.02 13.67 -11.85
C MET A 40 4.45 14.19 -13.22
N VAL A 41 4.44 13.32 -14.20
CA VAL A 41 4.62 13.71 -15.60
C VAL A 41 3.28 14.23 -16.11
N MET A 42 3.28 15.48 -16.56
CA MET A 42 2.09 16.16 -17.07
C MET A 42 1.87 15.83 -18.56
N ASP A 43 0.68 16.10 -19.08
CA ASP A 43 0.32 15.83 -20.50
C ASP A 43 1.24 16.47 -21.52
N ASP A 44 1.87 17.60 -21.18
CA ASP A 44 2.84 18.28 -22.03
C ASP A 44 4.27 17.74 -21.90
N GLY A 45 4.47 16.69 -21.10
CA GLY A 45 5.77 16.07 -20.81
C GLY A 45 6.60 16.81 -19.77
N SER A 46 6.11 17.90 -19.19
CA SER A 46 6.79 18.55 -18.07
C SER A 46 6.64 17.72 -16.79
N VAL A 47 7.56 17.92 -15.84
CA VAL A 47 7.49 17.26 -14.52
C VAL A 47 7.07 18.28 -13.48
N SER A 48 6.01 17.95 -12.76
CA SER A 48 5.53 18.73 -11.63
C SER A 48 5.81 18.01 -10.31
N VAL A 49 6.19 18.76 -9.28
CA VAL A 49 6.41 18.23 -7.92
C VAL A 49 5.27 18.72 -7.03
N GLY A 50 4.64 17.80 -6.31
CA GLY A 50 3.50 18.17 -5.47
C GLY A 50 2.85 16.99 -4.75
N SER A 51 1.68 17.29 -4.14
CA SER A 51 0.92 16.36 -3.32
C SER A 51 -0.02 15.51 -4.20
N TYR A 52 0.56 14.62 -5.00
CA TYR A 52 -0.16 13.82 -6.00
C TYR A 52 -0.54 12.42 -5.52
N ASP A 53 -0.26 12.06 -4.26
CA ASP A 53 -0.64 10.76 -3.68
C ASP A 53 -0.87 10.90 -2.17
N LEU A 54 -1.35 9.82 -1.52
CA LEU A 54 -1.66 9.78 -0.09
C LEU A 54 -0.51 10.31 0.78
N VAL A 55 0.73 9.96 0.46
CA VAL A 55 1.88 10.30 1.32
C VAL A 55 2.02 11.81 1.50
N PRO A 56 2.23 12.62 0.45
CA PRO A 56 2.36 14.06 0.63
C PRO A 56 1.04 14.72 1.10
N LEU A 57 -0.12 14.23 0.66
CA LEU A 57 -1.42 14.72 1.12
C LEU A 57 -1.59 14.56 2.63
N LEU A 58 -1.17 13.41 3.19
CA LEU A 58 -1.25 13.17 4.63
C LEU A 58 -0.21 13.99 5.39
N GLU A 59 0.99 14.21 4.83
CA GLU A 59 1.99 15.11 5.42
C GLU A 59 1.47 16.56 5.52
N ASP A 60 0.81 17.04 4.46
CA ASP A 60 0.19 18.37 4.45
C ASP A 60 -0.94 18.45 5.49
N PHE A 61 -1.84 17.46 5.50
CA PHE A 61 -2.94 17.40 6.45
C PHE A 61 -2.45 17.36 7.91
N ILE A 62 -1.46 16.57 8.24
CA ILE A 62 -0.91 16.49 9.60
C ILE A 62 -0.19 17.79 9.99
N THR A 63 0.39 18.49 9.03
CA THR A 63 0.99 19.81 9.28
C THR A 63 -0.07 20.83 9.75
N GLU A 64 -1.25 20.78 9.15
CA GLU A 64 -2.40 21.63 9.54
C GLU A 64 -3.14 21.09 10.78
N HIS A 65 -3.16 19.76 10.97
CA HIS A 65 -3.87 19.05 12.02
C HIS A 65 -2.94 18.12 12.82
N PRO A 66 -1.99 18.65 13.60
CA PRO A 66 -0.95 17.83 14.25
C PRO A 66 -1.50 16.86 15.29
N ASP A 67 -2.69 17.11 15.83
CA ASP A 67 -3.38 16.24 16.78
C ASP A 67 -4.04 15.00 16.12
N PHE A 68 -4.08 14.93 14.79
CA PHE A 68 -4.50 13.75 14.04
C PHE A 68 -3.48 12.62 14.17
N SER A 69 -2.19 12.94 14.13
CA SER A 69 -1.11 11.95 14.22
C SER A 69 -0.83 11.54 15.68
N TYR A 70 -1.00 10.25 15.98
CA TYR A 70 -0.66 9.71 17.28
C TYR A 70 0.86 9.49 17.39
N ARG A 71 1.54 10.31 18.21
CA ARG A 71 3.00 10.22 18.45
C ARG A 71 3.86 10.28 17.19
N GLY A 72 3.41 10.98 16.17
CA GLY A 72 4.14 11.09 14.91
C GLY A 72 3.90 9.97 13.91
N ALA A 73 3.03 8.99 14.23
CA ALA A 73 2.69 7.91 13.30
C ALA A 73 2.02 8.44 12.03
N ARG A 74 2.25 7.75 10.95
CA ARG A 74 1.62 7.96 9.64
C ARG A 74 0.77 6.73 9.28
N ALA A 75 0.89 6.26 8.05
CA ALA A 75 0.20 5.07 7.55
C ALA A 75 1.19 3.95 7.22
N VAL A 76 0.66 2.80 6.85
CA VAL A 76 1.41 1.66 6.33
C VAL A 76 1.43 1.73 4.81
N LEU A 77 2.61 1.62 4.21
CA LEU A 77 2.81 1.62 2.75
C LEU A 77 3.26 0.24 2.30
N ALA A 78 2.51 -0.39 1.41
CA ALA A 78 2.78 -1.75 0.96
C ALA A 78 3.30 -1.77 -0.48
N PHE A 79 4.42 -2.43 -0.68
CA PHE A 79 5.17 -2.43 -1.92
C PHE A 79 5.09 -3.77 -2.63
N THR A 80 4.78 -3.75 -3.91
CA THR A 80 5.13 -4.80 -4.86
C THR A 80 6.53 -4.56 -5.42
N GLY A 81 7.03 -5.45 -6.30
CA GLY A 81 8.42 -5.33 -6.76
C GLY A 81 8.67 -5.64 -8.23
N TYR A 82 7.71 -6.21 -8.96
CA TYR A 82 7.94 -6.71 -10.32
C TYR A 82 8.26 -5.61 -11.36
N GLN A 83 7.92 -4.36 -11.06
CA GLN A 83 8.35 -3.19 -11.84
C GLN A 83 9.30 -2.26 -11.08
N GLY A 84 9.77 -2.68 -9.91
CA GLY A 84 10.60 -1.85 -9.03
C GLY A 84 9.81 -1.23 -7.89
N VAL A 85 10.31 -0.15 -7.31
CA VAL A 85 9.80 0.44 -6.05
C VAL A 85 9.70 1.95 -6.20
N LEU A 86 8.62 2.55 -5.68
CA LEU A 86 8.43 4.02 -5.60
C LEU A 86 8.50 4.75 -6.96
N GLY A 87 8.20 4.06 -8.08
CA GLY A 87 8.30 4.60 -9.44
C GLY A 87 9.68 4.45 -10.09
N TYR A 88 10.64 3.89 -9.36
CA TYR A 88 11.98 3.60 -9.89
C TYR A 88 12.04 2.15 -10.38
N ARG A 89 12.54 1.95 -11.59
CA ARG A 89 12.59 0.64 -12.27
C ARG A 89 13.79 -0.18 -11.75
N THR A 90 13.68 -0.68 -10.52
CA THR A 90 14.76 -1.32 -9.76
C THR A 90 14.70 -2.86 -9.74
N ASP A 91 13.70 -3.49 -10.39
CA ASP A 91 13.71 -4.93 -10.57
C ASP A 91 14.82 -5.35 -11.56
N PRO A 92 15.51 -6.47 -11.36
CA PRO A 92 16.57 -6.92 -12.25
C PRO A 92 16.18 -7.05 -13.72
N SER A 93 14.90 -7.21 -14.04
CA SER A 93 14.43 -7.23 -15.43
C SER A 93 14.67 -5.90 -16.19
N TYR A 94 14.86 -4.80 -15.46
CA TYR A 94 15.14 -3.48 -16.04
C TYR A 94 16.63 -3.12 -16.11
N GLU A 95 17.52 -3.94 -15.56
CA GLU A 95 18.97 -3.64 -15.48
C GLU A 95 19.57 -3.28 -16.84
N SER A 96 19.19 -4.01 -17.90
CA SER A 96 19.72 -3.74 -19.25
C SER A 96 19.09 -2.56 -19.98
N SER A 97 17.89 -2.14 -19.59
CA SER A 97 17.11 -1.08 -20.24
C SER A 97 17.12 0.24 -19.49
N ASN A 98 17.42 0.22 -18.19
CA ASN A 98 17.48 1.41 -17.34
C ASN A 98 18.93 1.89 -17.16
N PRO A 99 19.38 2.97 -17.84
CA PRO A 99 20.75 3.47 -17.71
C PRO A 99 21.08 3.99 -16.31
N ASN A 100 20.05 4.25 -15.46
CA ASN A 100 20.20 4.75 -14.10
C ASN A 100 19.97 3.67 -13.04
N TYR A 101 19.93 2.39 -13.42
CA TYR A 101 19.49 1.28 -12.58
C TYR A 101 20.10 1.28 -11.15
N GLU A 102 21.43 1.41 -11.02
CA GLU A 102 22.07 1.46 -9.70
C GLU A 102 21.82 2.79 -8.95
N ALA A 103 21.76 3.91 -9.68
CA ALA A 103 21.44 5.21 -9.07
C ALA A 103 19.99 5.24 -8.56
N ASP A 104 19.07 4.65 -9.30
CA ASP A 104 17.66 4.52 -8.91
C ASP A 104 17.51 3.68 -7.63
N LYS A 105 18.25 2.60 -7.51
CA LYS A 105 18.27 1.78 -6.28
C LYS A 105 18.76 2.58 -5.07
N GLU A 106 19.77 3.42 -5.26
CA GLU A 106 20.25 4.30 -4.19
C GLU A 106 19.21 5.36 -3.83
N THR A 107 18.55 5.94 -4.83
CA THR A 107 17.44 6.89 -4.61
C THR A 107 16.28 6.23 -3.85
N VAL A 108 15.90 5.01 -4.19
CA VAL A 108 14.88 4.26 -3.44
C VAL A 108 15.26 4.10 -1.97
N ARG A 109 16.53 3.77 -1.66
CA ARG A 109 16.98 3.68 -0.26
C ARG A 109 16.83 4.99 0.50
N GLN A 110 17.18 6.11 -0.15
CA GLN A 110 17.05 7.44 0.45
C GLN A 110 15.59 7.83 0.67
N VAL A 111 14.71 7.57 -0.29
CA VAL A 111 13.28 7.84 -0.14
C VAL A 111 12.65 6.93 0.93
N ALA A 112 13.00 5.65 0.96
CA ALA A 112 12.53 4.71 1.98
C ALA A 112 12.99 5.13 3.39
N GLN A 113 14.23 5.60 3.53
CA GLN A 113 14.72 6.14 4.79
C GLN A 113 13.95 7.41 5.19
N CYS A 114 13.73 8.32 4.24
CA CYS A 114 12.93 9.53 4.48
C CYS A 114 11.52 9.19 4.96
N LEU A 115 10.86 8.20 4.36
CA LEU A 115 9.55 7.72 4.80
C LEU A 115 9.60 7.25 6.26
N ARG A 116 10.55 6.38 6.61
CA ARG A 116 10.71 5.87 7.99
C ARG A 116 10.99 7.01 8.99
N ASP A 117 11.86 7.94 8.65
CA ASP A 117 12.21 9.08 9.50
C ASP A 117 11.02 10.01 9.74
N ASN A 118 10.06 10.03 8.84
CA ASN A 118 8.80 10.76 8.96
C ASN A 118 7.65 9.94 9.58
N GLY A 119 7.90 8.71 10.06
CA GLY A 119 6.92 7.92 10.81
C GLY A 119 6.01 7.03 9.96
N TRP A 120 6.40 6.76 8.71
CA TRP A 120 5.71 5.81 7.83
C TRP A 120 6.21 4.39 8.11
N GLU A 121 5.28 3.43 8.14
CA GLU A 121 5.60 2.00 8.20
C GLU A 121 5.63 1.43 6.77
N LEU A 122 6.63 0.60 6.48
CA LEU A 122 6.79 -0.02 5.17
C LEU A 122 6.47 -1.50 5.26
N ALA A 123 5.74 -2.02 4.27
CA ALA A 123 5.18 -3.38 4.29
C ALA A 123 5.38 -4.11 2.97
N SER A 124 5.28 -5.43 3.01
CA SER A 124 5.19 -6.26 1.82
C SER A 124 3.78 -6.27 1.24
N HIS A 125 3.71 -6.19 -0.11
CA HIS A 125 2.50 -6.50 -0.87
C HIS A 125 2.78 -7.60 -1.91
N SER A 126 3.64 -8.60 -1.56
CA SER A 126 4.15 -9.59 -2.51
C SER A 126 5.08 -8.96 -3.58
N TRP A 127 6.02 -9.72 -4.15
CA TRP A 127 6.81 -9.20 -5.26
C TRP A 127 5.97 -9.06 -6.53
N GLY A 128 5.20 -10.08 -6.87
CA GLY A 128 4.45 -10.19 -8.13
C GLY A 128 2.94 -9.96 -7.97
N HIS A 129 2.48 -9.37 -6.86
CA HIS A 129 1.04 -9.18 -6.57
C HIS A 129 0.25 -10.50 -6.68
N ILE A 130 0.78 -11.59 -6.10
CA ILE A 130 0.17 -12.91 -6.20
C ILE A 130 -0.96 -13.13 -5.18
N ASN A 131 -1.91 -14.01 -5.53
CA ASN A 131 -2.95 -14.43 -4.60
C ASN A 131 -2.43 -15.55 -3.68
N PHE A 132 -2.02 -15.21 -2.45
CA PHE A 132 -1.41 -16.13 -1.49
C PHE A 132 -2.30 -17.33 -1.13
N GLY A 133 -3.61 -17.11 -1.03
CA GLY A 133 -4.55 -18.19 -0.71
C GLY A 133 -4.65 -19.25 -1.81
N LYS A 134 -4.59 -18.82 -3.08
CA LYS A 134 -4.80 -19.69 -4.25
C LYS A 134 -3.52 -20.29 -4.83
N ARG A 135 -2.36 -19.67 -4.60
CA ARG A 135 -1.08 -20.14 -5.13
C ARG A 135 -0.53 -21.31 -4.32
N SER A 136 0.31 -22.13 -4.95
CA SER A 136 1.03 -23.21 -4.28
C SER A 136 2.01 -22.65 -3.22
N PHE A 137 2.50 -23.52 -2.33
CA PHE A 137 3.57 -23.14 -1.40
C PHE A 137 4.83 -22.66 -2.14
N GLU A 138 5.24 -23.40 -3.19
CA GLU A 138 6.42 -23.04 -3.99
C GLU A 138 6.29 -21.69 -4.70
N ASP A 139 5.08 -21.34 -5.17
CA ASP A 139 4.84 -20.01 -5.75
C ASP A 139 4.95 -18.92 -4.69
N VAL A 140 4.35 -19.13 -3.51
CA VAL A 140 4.42 -18.18 -2.38
C VAL A 140 5.86 -18.00 -1.91
N LYS A 141 6.59 -19.12 -1.77
CA LYS A 141 8.00 -19.09 -1.41
C LYS A 141 8.84 -18.31 -2.43
N THR A 142 8.69 -18.63 -3.71
CA THR A 142 9.44 -17.98 -4.79
C THR A 142 9.16 -16.47 -4.85
N ASP A 143 7.91 -16.07 -4.70
CA ASP A 143 7.50 -14.66 -4.69
C ASP A 143 8.08 -13.93 -3.47
N SER A 144 7.98 -14.53 -2.29
CA SER A 144 8.49 -13.95 -1.05
C SER A 144 10.02 -13.83 -1.04
N ASP A 145 10.75 -14.82 -1.60
CA ASP A 145 12.20 -14.74 -1.77
C ASP A 145 12.60 -13.59 -2.72
N LYS A 146 11.84 -13.42 -3.82
CA LYS A 146 12.05 -12.29 -4.72
C LYS A 146 11.77 -10.95 -4.01
N TRP A 147 10.69 -10.88 -3.24
CA TRP A 147 10.37 -9.68 -2.48
C TRP A 147 11.50 -9.34 -1.50
N ALA A 148 11.96 -10.30 -0.71
CA ALA A 148 13.05 -10.10 0.24
C ALA A 148 14.36 -9.64 -0.43
N SER A 149 14.72 -10.24 -1.57
CA SER A 149 15.96 -9.90 -2.25
C SER A 149 15.91 -8.63 -3.10
N ARG A 150 14.75 -8.25 -3.63
CA ARG A 150 14.61 -7.17 -4.62
C ARG A 150 13.93 -5.91 -4.08
N VAL A 151 13.08 -6.05 -3.06
CA VAL A 151 12.33 -4.95 -2.44
C VAL A 151 12.87 -4.66 -1.05
N GLU A 152 12.81 -5.64 -0.12
CA GLU A 152 13.27 -5.44 1.26
C GLU A 152 14.74 -5.01 1.35
N SER A 153 15.60 -5.51 0.44
CA SER A 153 17.00 -5.10 0.33
C SER A 153 17.18 -3.60 0.04
N LEU A 154 16.17 -2.94 -0.49
CA LEU A 154 16.15 -1.50 -0.80
C LEU A 154 15.45 -0.69 0.29
N ILE A 155 14.25 -1.14 0.71
CA ILE A 155 13.42 -0.39 1.65
C ILE A 155 13.72 -0.70 3.12
N GLY A 156 14.52 -1.74 3.41
CA GLY A 156 14.82 -2.20 4.77
C GLY A 156 13.80 -3.22 5.29
N LYS A 157 14.13 -3.85 6.42
CA LYS A 157 13.34 -4.90 7.05
C LYS A 157 11.94 -4.44 7.46
N THR A 158 10.96 -5.34 7.29
CA THR A 158 9.60 -5.19 7.80
C THR A 158 9.06 -6.52 8.32
N ASP A 159 8.12 -6.46 9.24
CA ASP A 159 7.37 -7.59 9.76
C ASP A 159 5.87 -7.54 9.37
N ILE A 160 5.50 -6.64 8.45
CA ILE A 160 4.13 -6.38 8.00
C ILE A 160 3.93 -6.92 6.59
N LEU A 161 2.91 -7.75 6.39
CA LEU A 161 2.46 -8.25 5.09
C LEU A 161 0.99 -7.89 4.85
N LEU A 162 0.74 -7.14 3.79
CA LEU A 162 -0.60 -6.87 3.27
C LEU A 162 -0.86 -7.82 2.10
N TYR A 163 -1.87 -8.68 2.22
CA TYR A 163 -2.16 -9.67 1.19
C TYR A 163 -2.80 -9.05 -0.04
N PRO A 164 -2.25 -9.24 -1.25
CA PRO A 164 -2.95 -8.92 -2.49
C PRO A 164 -4.32 -9.60 -2.55
N PHE A 165 -5.32 -8.88 -3.06
CA PHE A 165 -6.71 -9.36 -3.11
C PHE A 165 -7.33 -9.67 -1.74
N GLY A 166 -6.69 -9.31 -0.63
CA GLY A 166 -7.09 -9.71 0.71
C GLY A 166 -7.05 -11.22 0.97
N SER A 167 -6.47 -12.00 0.06
CA SER A 167 -6.50 -13.46 0.06
C SER A 167 -5.33 -14.03 0.85
N ASP A 168 -5.58 -14.41 2.09
CA ASP A 168 -4.58 -14.91 3.01
C ASP A 168 -4.31 -16.42 2.90
N VAL A 169 -3.32 -16.87 3.68
CA VAL A 169 -2.87 -18.27 3.69
C VAL A 169 -3.68 -19.16 4.63
N GLY A 170 -4.55 -18.61 5.47
CA GLY A 170 -5.27 -19.34 6.51
C GLY A 170 -6.75 -19.58 6.21
N ASP A 171 -7.29 -19.01 5.14
CA ASP A 171 -8.71 -19.15 4.77
C ASP A 171 -9.66 -18.97 5.99
N TRP A 172 -9.48 -17.85 6.71
CA TRP A 172 -10.20 -17.49 7.96
C TRP A 172 -9.87 -18.35 9.20
N HIS A 173 -9.13 -19.44 9.05
CA HIS A 173 -8.65 -20.23 10.19
C HIS A 173 -7.46 -19.55 10.89
N PRO A 174 -7.29 -19.76 12.22
CA PRO A 174 -6.09 -19.33 12.92
C PRO A 174 -4.81 -19.90 12.26
N TYR A 175 -3.75 -19.10 12.23
CA TYR A 175 -2.47 -19.56 11.72
C TYR A 175 -1.80 -20.53 12.68
N THR A 176 -1.27 -21.60 12.16
CA THR A 176 -0.46 -22.58 12.87
C THR A 176 0.77 -22.92 12.04
N MET A 177 1.82 -23.40 12.71
CA MET A 177 3.04 -23.84 12.04
C MET A 177 2.87 -25.07 11.13
N GLU A 178 1.71 -25.72 11.18
CA GLU A 178 1.33 -26.80 10.25
C GLU A 178 0.97 -26.26 8.86
N ASN A 179 0.58 -24.98 8.76
CA ASN A 179 0.40 -24.31 7.49
C ASN A 179 1.78 -23.89 6.94
N GLU A 180 2.27 -24.62 5.94
CA GLU A 180 3.61 -24.42 5.38
C GLU A 180 3.85 -23.01 4.82
N LYS A 181 2.82 -22.35 4.25
CA LYS A 181 2.92 -20.97 3.77
C LYS A 181 3.11 -20.01 4.94
N TYR A 182 2.29 -20.15 6.00
CA TYR A 182 2.45 -19.32 7.18
C TYR A 182 3.80 -19.57 7.86
N ALA A 183 4.20 -20.82 8.04
CA ALA A 183 5.48 -21.15 8.66
C ALA A 183 6.64 -20.48 7.94
N TYR A 184 6.62 -20.49 6.60
CA TYR A 184 7.65 -19.84 5.79
C TYR A 184 7.62 -18.31 5.92
N LEU A 185 6.45 -17.69 5.84
CA LEU A 185 6.32 -16.24 6.03
C LEU A 185 6.76 -15.81 7.43
N HIS A 186 6.45 -16.62 8.43
CA HIS A 186 6.90 -16.40 9.80
C HIS A 186 8.44 -16.52 9.94
N GLU A 187 9.08 -17.48 9.24
CA GLU A 187 10.54 -17.61 9.17
C GLU A 187 11.20 -16.39 8.54
N LEU A 188 10.58 -15.79 7.51
CA LEU A 188 11.03 -14.53 6.91
C LEU A 188 10.91 -13.32 7.84
N GLY A 189 10.16 -13.44 8.93
CA GLY A 189 10.02 -12.40 9.95
C GLY A 189 8.68 -11.71 10.00
N PHE A 190 7.71 -12.07 9.14
CA PHE A 190 6.38 -11.46 9.17
C PHE A 190 5.62 -11.83 10.44
N ARG A 191 4.96 -10.83 11.05
CA ARG A 191 4.17 -10.95 12.28
C ARG A 191 2.81 -10.27 12.20
N TYR A 192 2.68 -9.27 11.33
CA TYR A 192 1.45 -8.52 11.10
C TYR A 192 0.91 -8.86 9.72
N PHE A 193 -0.28 -9.45 9.68
CA PHE A 193 -0.91 -9.95 8.44
C PHE A 193 -2.23 -9.21 8.21
N CYS A 194 -2.34 -8.53 7.07
CA CYS A 194 -3.49 -7.69 6.77
C CYS A 194 -4.26 -8.22 5.57
N ASN A 195 -5.49 -8.64 5.83
CA ASN A 195 -6.46 -9.02 4.81
C ASN A 195 -7.27 -7.80 4.36
N VAL A 196 -8.14 -8.00 3.40
CA VAL A 196 -9.21 -7.05 3.07
C VAL A 196 -10.56 -7.70 3.36
N ASP A 197 -11.40 -6.99 4.13
CA ASP A 197 -12.80 -7.30 4.31
C ASP A 197 -13.61 -6.06 3.94
N SER A 198 -14.46 -6.18 2.93
CA SER A 198 -15.20 -5.02 2.42
C SER A 198 -16.37 -4.61 3.31
N SER A 199 -16.76 -5.43 4.28
CA SER A 199 -17.96 -5.22 5.09
C SER A 199 -17.65 -4.71 6.49
N GLN A 200 -16.56 -5.17 7.10
CA GLN A 200 -16.20 -4.80 8.47
C GLN A 200 -14.69 -4.93 8.68
N TYR A 201 -14.19 -4.32 9.75
CA TYR A 201 -12.85 -4.63 10.22
C TYR A 201 -12.90 -5.65 11.34
N TRP A 202 -11.85 -6.43 11.48
CA TRP A 202 -11.67 -7.39 12.57
C TRP A 202 -10.18 -7.55 12.90
N VAL A 203 -9.90 -8.00 14.12
CA VAL A 203 -8.54 -8.26 14.60
C VAL A 203 -8.50 -9.63 15.27
N GLN A 204 -7.49 -10.41 14.95
CA GLN A 204 -7.19 -11.68 15.58
C GLN A 204 -5.76 -11.64 16.15
N PHE A 205 -5.63 -11.97 17.43
CA PHE A 205 -4.34 -12.15 18.08
C PHE A 205 -4.01 -13.63 18.13
N GLY A 206 -2.89 -14.02 17.54
CA GLY A 206 -2.26 -15.32 17.76
C GLY A 206 -1.25 -15.27 18.90
N SER A 207 -0.49 -16.35 19.09
CA SER A 207 0.58 -16.41 20.11
C SER A 207 1.74 -15.47 19.78
N ASP A 208 2.02 -15.28 18.48
CA ASP A 208 3.19 -14.58 17.93
C ASP A 208 2.89 -13.83 16.63
N TYR A 209 1.61 -13.62 16.33
CA TYR A 209 1.16 -12.82 15.19
C TYR A 209 -0.07 -12.00 15.54
N LEU A 210 -0.27 -10.93 14.78
CA LEU A 210 -1.51 -10.20 14.67
C LEU A 210 -2.03 -10.33 13.23
N ARG A 211 -3.32 -10.57 13.07
CA ARG A 211 -3.99 -10.62 11.78
C ARG A 211 -5.21 -9.71 11.81
N GLN A 212 -5.44 -8.95 10.75
CA GLN A 212 -6.56 -8.01 10.70
C GLN A 212 -7.17 -7.92 9.31
N GLY A 213 -8.48 -7.66 9.26
CA GLY A 213 -9.20 -7.26 8.06
C GLY A 213 -9.19 -5.74 7.91
N ARG A 214 -8.87 -5.26 6.70
CA ARG A 214 -8.92 -3.84 6.32
C ARG A 214 -10.15 -3.58 5.47
N ARG A 215 -10.61 -2.36 5.42
CA ARG A 215 -11.74 -1.90 4.60
C ARG A 215 -11.26 -0.96 3.51
N ASN A 216 -11.76 -1.15 2.30
CA ASN A 216 -11.46 -0.26 1.18
C ASN A 216 -12.10 1.11 1.39
N LEU A 217 -11.31 2.17 1.22
CA LEU A 217 -11.74 3.57 1.24
C LEU A 217 -11.41 4.27 -0.09
N ASP A 218 -11.41 3.53 -1.18
CA ASP A 218 -11.17 4.05 -2.52
C ASP A 218 -12.43 4.65 -3.17
N GLY A 219 -12.23 5.38 -4.27
CA GLY A 219 -13.33 6.03 -4.99
C GLY A 219 -14.35 5.05 -5.58
N TYR A 220 -13.91 3.82 -5.91
CA TYR A 220 -14.81 2.76 -6.36
C TYR A 220 -15.77 2.33 -5.25
N ARG A 221 -15.24 2.05 -4.05
CA ARG A 221 -16.05 1.70 -2.89
C ARG A 221 -17.01 2.83 -2.53
N MET A 222 -16.53 4.08 -2.47
CA MET A 222 -17.35 5.23 -2.15
C MET A 222 -18.48 5.42 -3.17
N TYR A 223 -18.21 5.25 -4.47
CA TYR A 223 -19.24 5.34 -5.51
C TYR A 223 -20.34 4.31 -5.33
N TYR A 224 -19.97 3.05 -5.08
CA TYR A 224 -20.94 1.96 -4.87
C TYR A 224 -21.53 1.90 -3.45
N ASP A 225 -21.22 2.89 -2.61
CA ASP A 225 -21.84 3.09 -1.30
C ASP A 225 -22.74 4.33 -1.26
N LEU A 226 -22.84 5.08 -2.37
CA LEU A 226 -23.79 6.17 -2.52
C LEU A 226 -25.23 5.63 -2.59
N PRO A 227 -26.23 6.30 -1.95
CA PRO A 227 -27.63 5.85 -1.99
C PRO A 227 -28.20 5.68 -3.38
N GLU A 228 -27.78 6.51 -4.33
CA GLU A 228 -28.24 6.47 -5.73
C GLU A 228 -27.67 5.32 -6.54
N THR A 229 -26.51 4.77 -6.17
CA THR A 229 -25.87 3.67 -6.90
C THR A 229 -26.13 2.33 -6.25
N ASN A 230 -26.32 2.27 -4.96
CA ASN A 230 -26.54 1.04 -4.22
C ASN A 230 -27.34 1.28 -2.92
N PRO A 231 -28.68 1.42 -3.01
CA PRO A 231 -29.50 1.77 -1.87
C PRO A 231 -29.59 0.69 -0.78
N GLU A 232 -29.17 -0.54 -1.08
CA GLU A 232 -29.25 -1.67 -0.15
C GLU A 232 -27.93 -1.98 0.58
N LYS A 233 -26.85 -1.34 0.20
CA LYS A 233 -25.52 -1.59 0.78
C LYS A 233 -24.95 -0.32 1.40
N ASP A 234 -24.60 -0.45 2.64
CA ASP A 234 -23.97 0.57 3.46
C ASP A 234 -22.75 -0.03 4.13
N HIS A 235 -21.59 0.18 3.52
CA HIS A 235 -20.33 -0.37 4.02
C HIS A 235 -19.49 0.64 4.80
N LEU A 236 -19.77 1.95 4.68
CA LEU A 236 -18.92 3.00 5.21
C LEU A 236 -19.61 3.92 6.23
N SER A 237 -20.94 3.81 6.45
CA SER A 237 -21.69 4.75 7.29
C SER A 237 -21.27 4.76 8.76
N ASP A 238 -20.68 3.68 9.25
CA ASP A 238 -20.10 3.63 10.60
C ASP A 238 -18.79 4.41 10.73
N LEU A 239 -18.16 4.76 9.61
CA LEU A 239 -16.94 5.58 9.54
C LEU A 239 -17.26 7.04 9.21
N PHE A 240 -18.05 7.28 8.17
CA PHE A 240 -18.44 8.61 7.69
C PHE A 240 -19.63 8.53 6.72
N ASP A 241 -20.25 9.67 6.50
CA ASP A 241 -21.28 9.83 5.47
C ASP A 241 -20.61 10.03 4.09
N VAL A 242 -20.68 8.99 3.25
CA VAL A 242 -20.06 8.99 1.92
C VAL A 242 -20.56 10.12 1.02
N THR A 243 -21.81 10.59 1.22
CA THR A 243 -22.40 11.68 0.42
C THR A 243 -21.70 13.02 0.62
N GLN A 244 -20.99 13.18 1.75
CA GLN A 244 -20.26 14.40 2.11
C GLN A 244 -18.80 14.39 1.65
N VAL A 245 -18.22 13.22 1.35
CA VAL A 245 -16.80 13.09 1.03
C VAL A 245 -16.54 12.62 -0.39
N PHE A 246 -17.54 12.03 -1.08
CA PHE A 246 -17.38 11.60 -2.45
C PHE A 246 -17.22 12.80 -3.39
N ASP A 247 -16.16 12.79 -4.18
CA ASP A 247 -15.90 13.82 -5.19
C ASP A 247 -16.89 13.71 -6.35
N ARG A 248 -17.83 14.67 -6.41
CA ARG A 248 -18.88 14.73 -7.42
C ARG A 248 -18.38 15.29 -8.77
N GLU A 249 -17.19 15.89 -8.81
CA GLU A 249 -16.61 16.44 -10.04
C GLU A 249 -15.86 15.39 -10.86
N ARG A 250 -15.46 14.29 -10.23
CA ARG A 250 -14.78 13.22 -10.93
C ARG A 250 -15.69 12.56 -11.98
N PRO A 251 -15.11 12.07 -13.10
CA PRO A 251 -15.89 11.35 -14.12
C PRO A 251 -16.62 10.13 -13.56
N VAL A 252 -17.90 10.02 -13.94
CA VAL A 252 -18.74 8.85 -13.63
C VAL A 252 -19.33 8.31 -14.94
N PRO A 253 -19.68 7.01 -15.05
CA PRO A 253 -19.60 6.01 -13.99
C PRO A 253 -18.16 5.59 -13.72
N VAL A 254 -17.87 5.27 -12.45
CA VAL A 254 -16.66 4.54 -12.08
C VAL A 254 -16.82 3.11 -12.58
N ALA A 255 -15.99 2.69 -13.53
CA ALA A 255 -16.07 1.36 -14.10
C ALA A 255 -15.82 0.29 -13.03
N PRO A 256 -16.58 -0.83 -13.02
CA PRO A 256 -16.26 -1.96 -12.17
C PRO A 256 -14.85 -2.47 -12.52
N MET A 257 -14.05 -2.75 -11.50
CA MET A 257 -12.82 -3.51 -11.69
C MET A 257 -13.21 -4.94 -12.06
N ASN A 258 -12.80 -5.40 -13.25
CA ASN A 258 -13.04 -6.74 -13.75
C ASN A 258 -12.16 -7.79 -13.04
#